data_fb83c67afbd82e6866e658e7066730e8
#
_entry.id   fb83c67afbd82e6866e658e7066730e8
#
_cell.length_a   1.000
_cell.length_b   1.000
_cell.length_c   1.000
_cell.angle_alpha   90.00
_cell.angle_beta   90.00
_cell.angle_gamma   90.00
#
_symmetry.space_group_name_H-M   'P 1'
#
loop_
_entity.id
_entity.type
_entity.pdbx_description
1 polymer ?
#
loop_
_entity_poly.entity_id
_entity_poly.type
_entity_poly.pdbx_seq_one_letter_code
_entity_poly.pdbx_strand_id
1 'polypeptide(L)'
;LPIYSMSFKANVNAAYDNTTIIGTDTNRFRENATAFVYNNSFEFKDSMKQANEYTYDANGNLTKDLNKNITGISYNCLNLPNTVTFSDGSTITYIYGADGTKLRTVHKIGTTTTTTDYCGNVVYENGVQKLLLTEEGYVTLSDNKYHYYLKDHQGNHRVVINQSGTVEETNHYYPFGGVFASTSNTDR
;
A
#
# COMPACT_ATOMS: atom_id res chain seq x y z
N LEU A 1 -25.90 -5.27 8.11
CA LEU A 1 -24.55 -5.26 7.55
C LEU A 1 -24.46 -5.78 6.11
N PRO A 2 -25.19 -6.83 5.66
CA PRO A 2 -25.17 -7.21 4.24
C PRO A 2 -25.72 -6.13 3.31
N ILE A 3 -26.57 -5.25 3.79
CA ILE A 3 -27.18 -4.15 3.04
C ILE A 3 -26.13 -3.08 2.71
N TYR A 4 -25.17 -2.84 3.61
CA TYR A 4 -24.08 -1.86 3.36
C TYR A 4 -23.09 -2.34 2.31
N SER A 5 -22.80 -3.64 2.24
CA SER A 5 -21.90 -4.16 1.23
C SER A 5 -22.50 -4.17 -0.17
N MET A 6 -23.82 -4.38 -0.28
CA MET A 6 -24.52 -4.36 -1.57
C MET A 6 -24.71 -2.94 -2.10
N SER A 7 -25.07 -1.98 -1.26
CA SER A 7 -25.20 -0.59 -1.66
C SER A 7 -23.82 0.02 -2.02
N PHE A 8 -22.78 -0.39 -1.32
CA PHE A 8 -21.42 0.05 -1.63
C PHE A 8 -20.92 -0.46 -2.98
N LYS A 9 -21.11 -1.76 -3.30
CA LYS A 9 -20.78 -2.30 -4.62
C LYS A 9 -21.57 -1.65 -5.75
N ALA A 10 -22.85 -1.44 -5.53
CA ALA A 10 -23.70 -0.77 -6.50
C ALA A 10 -23.26 0.67 -6.76
N ASN A 11 -22.86 1.39 -5.72
CA ASN A 11 -22.41 2.77 -5.84
C ASN A 11 -21.02 2.89 -6.49
N VAL A 12 -20.13 1.95 -6.27
CA VAL A 12 -18.84 1.90 -6.98
C VAL A 12 -19.06 1.66 -8.48
N ASN A 13 -19.94 0.75 -8.84
CA ASN A 13 -20.27 0.50 -10.24
C ASN A 13 -20.99 1.70 -10.89
N ALA A 14 -21.84 2.40 -10.15
CA ALA A 14 -22.50 3.61 -10.64
C ALA A 14 -21.53 4.80 -10.87
N ALA A 15 -20.52 4.91 -10.03
CA ALA A 15 -19.46 5.91 -10.23
C ALA A 15 -18.60 5.62 -11.48
N TYR A 16 -18.47 4.35 -11.85
CA TYR A 16 -17.78 3.94 -13.08
C TYR A 16 -18.63 4.16 -14.36
N ASP A 17 -19.93 3.96 -14.25
CA ASP A 17 -20.81 3.99 -15.42
C ASP A 17 -21.36 5.39 -15.75
N ASN A 18 -21.23 6.35 -14.87
CA ASN A 18 -21.76 7.72 -15.01
C ASN A 18 -23.25 7.81 -15.42
N THR A 19 -23.91 6.71 -15.68
CA THR A 19 -25.25 6.63 -16.24
C THR A 19 -26.26 5.95 -15.33
N THR A 20 -25.80 5.03 -14.48
CA THR A 20 -26.70 4.21 -13.68
C THR A 20 -26.70 4.69 -12.23
N ILE A 21 -27.82 5.20 -11.79
CA ILE A 21 -28.05 5.58 -10.40
C ILE A 21 -28.68 4.41 -9.68
N ILE A 22 -27.98 3.85 -8.73
CA ILE A 22 -28.44 2.72 -7.95
C ILE A 22 -28.60 3.14 -6.48
N GLY A 23 -29.81 3.01 -5.97
CA GLY A 23 -30.16 3.21 -4.56
C GLY A 23 -30.53 4.65 -4.18
N THR A 24 -31.10 4.78 -2.99
CA THR A 24 -31.67 6.02 -2.45
C THR A 24 -30.63 7.04 -1.99
N ASP A 25 -29.38 6.61 -1.74
CA ASP A 25 -28.28 7.46 -1.28
C ASP A 25 -27.43 8.02 -2.43
N THR A 26 -27.84 7.83 -3.66
CA THR A 26 -27.12 8.28 -4.85
C THR A 26 -26.91 9.79 -4.93
N ASN A 27 -27.77 10.57 -4.28
CA ASN A 27 -27.60 12.03 -4.26
C ASN A 27 -26.37 12.44 -3.45
N ARG A 28 -26.06 11.77 -2.35
CA ARG A 28 -24.84 12.01 -1.57
C ARG A 28 -23.57 11.70 -2.37
N PHE A 29 -23.60 10.62 -3.12
CA PHE A 29 -22.49 10.27 -3.98
C PHE A 29 -22.36 11.18 -5.19
N ARG A 30 -23.45 11.70 -5.71
CA ARG A 30 -23.43 12.67 -6.81
C ARG A 30 -22.85 14.02 -6.42
N GLU A 31 -23.18 14.54 -5.26
CA GLU A 31 -22.64 15.81 -4.78
C GLU A 31 -21.12 15.74 -4.60
N ASN A 32 -20.60 14.55 -4.27
CA ASN A 32 -19.19 14.32 -4.06
C ASN A 32 -18.49 13.58 -5.22
N ALA A 33 -19.21 13.20 -6.27
CA ALA A 33 -18.65 12.43 -7.39
C ALA A 33 -17.52 13.16 -8.12
N THR A 34 -17.51 14.48 -8.09
CA THR A 34 -16.41 15.28 -8.61
C THR A 34 -15.19 15.34 -7.68
N ALA A 35 -15.38 15.03 -6.40
CA ALA A 35 -14.31 15.01 -5.41
C ALA A 35 -13.76 13.60 -5.18
N PHE A 36 -14.56 12.58 -5.44
CA PHE A 36 -14.12 11.20 -5.40
C PHE A 36 -13.57 10.79 -6.76
N VAL A 37 -12.32 11.07 -6.95
CA VAL A 37 -11.57 10.29 -7.91
C VAL A 37 -11.38 8.91 -7.27
N TYR A 38 -12.30 7.99 -7.51
CA TYR A 38 -12.09 6.55 -7.30
C TYR A 38 -11.02 6.08 -8.28
N ASN A 39 -9.93 6.78 -8.22
CA ASN A 39 -8.91 6.63 -9.16
C ASN A 39 -8.10 5.45 -8.77
N ASN A 40 -8.66 4.30 -9.06
CA ASN A 40 -7.79 3.30 -9.58
C ASN A 40 -6.82 2.63 -8.68
N SER A 41 -6.45 3.20 -7.57
CA SER A 41 -5.17 2.82 -7.04
C SER A 41 -5.22 1.50 -6.31
N PHE A 42 -6.35 1.10 -5.77
CA PHE A 42 -6.36 0.02 -4.80
C PHE A 42 -7.44 -1.06 -5.02
N GLU A 43 -8.20 -0.96 -6.08
CA GLU A 43 -9.06 -2.07 -6.48
C GLU A 43 -8.24 -3.17 -7.14
N PHE A 44 -8.62 -4.41 -6.89
CA PHE A 44 -8.07 -5.54 -7.61
C PHE A 44 -8.30 -5.36 -9.12
N LYS A 45 -7.23 -5.30 -9.88
CA LYS A 45 -7.26 -5.22 -11.32
C LYS A 45 -6.89 -6.56 -11.90
N ASP A 46 -7.88 -7.25 -12.44
CA ASP A 46 -7.67 -8.42 -13.27
C ASP A 46 -7.19 -7.96 -14.65
N SER A 47 -5.90 -7.68 -14.76
CA SER A 47 -5.30 -7.17 -16.00
C SER A 47 -4.93 -8.28 -16.98
N MET A 48 -4.65 -9.48 -16.49
CA MET A 48 -4.09 -10.56 -17.32
C MET A 48 -5.15 -11.46 -17.93
N LYS A 49 -6.27 -11.72 -17.25
CA LYS A 49 -7.40 -12.55 -17.71
C LYS A 49 -6.96 -13.90 -18.29
N GLN A 50 -6.02 -14.55 -17.64
CA GLN A 50 -5.45 -15.83 -18.04
C GLN A 50 -5.79 -16.91 -17.02
N ALA A 51 -5.80 -18.15 -17.44
CA ALA A 51 -5.83 -19.28 -16.53
C ALA A 51 -4.50 -19.37 -15.77
N ASN A 52 -4.57 -19.66 -14.46
CA ASN A 52 -3.40 -19.83 -13.60
C ASN A 52 -2.50 -18.59 -13.44
N GLU A 53 -3.10 -17.44 -13.20
CA GLU A 53 -2.40 -16.19 -12.94
C GLU A 53 -1.61 -16.22 -11.63
N TYR A 54 -2.01 -17.10 -10.73
CA TYR A 54 -1.39 -17.33 -9.42
C TYR A 54 -0.84 -18.74 -9.33
N THR A 55 0.31 -18.88 -8.74
CA THR A 55 0.85 -20.20 -8.36
C THR A 55 1.35 -20.15 -6.93
N TYR A 56 1.32 -21.32 -6.29
CA TYR A 56 1.68 -21.47 -4.88
C TYR A 56 2.67 -22.62 -4.71
N ASP A 57 3.50 -22.56 -3.67
CA ASP A 57 4.34 -23.68 -3.25
C ASP A 57 3.55 -24.70 -2.40
N ALA A 58 4.25 -25.74 -1.94
CA ALA A 58 3.64 -26.78 -1.11
C ALA A 58 3.16 -26.27 0.27
N ASN A 59 3.68 -25.14 0.73
CA ASN A 59 3.29 -24.50 1.99
C ASN A 59 2.13 -23.51 1.79
N GLY A 60 1.65 -23.32 0.56
CA GLY A 60 0.61 -22.34 0.23
C GLY A 60 1.13 -20.91 0.04
N ASN A 61 2.44 -20.69 -0.03
CA ASN A 61 3.00 -19.38 -0.31
C ASN A 61 2.87 -19.04 -1.79
N LEU A 62 2.50 -17.81 -2.09
CA LEU A 62 2.35 -17.30 -3.46
C LEU A 62 3.72 -17.27 -4.16
N THR A 63 3.87 -17.99 -5.26
CA THR A 63 5.12 -18.02 -6.03
C THR A 63 5.08 -17.20 -7.31
N LYS A 64 3.88 -16.85 -7.77
CA LYS A 64 3.66 -16.02 -8.98
C LYS A 64 2.37 -15.23 -8.86
N ASP A 65 2.37 -13.99 -9.33
CA ASP A 65 1.19 -13.11 -9.47
C ASP A 65 1.33 -12.28 -10.74
N LEU A 66 0.69 -12.73 -11.82
CA LEU A 66 0.80 -12.08 -13.12
C LEU A 66 0.09 -10.71 -13.15
N ASN A 67 -0.94 -10.51 -12.34
CA ASN A 67 -1.64 -9.22 -12.27
C ASN A 67 -0.74 -8.10 -11.71
N LYS A 68 0.26 -8.47 -10.92
CA LYS A 68 1.29 -7.56 -10.41
C LYS A 68 2.61 -7.65 -11.17
N ASN A 69 2.62 -8.33 -12.33
CA ASN A 69 3.84 -8.59 -13.10
C ASN A 69 4.91 -9.37 -12.33
N ILE A 70 4.53 -10.13 -11.31
CA ILE A 70 5.43 -10.95 -10.52
C ILE A 70 5.56 -12.33 -11.18
N THR A 71 6.76 -12.66 -11.64
CA THR A 71 7.07 -13.92 -12.31
C THR A 71 7.64 -14.97 -11.36
N GLY A 72 8.15 -14.54 -10.20
CA GLY A 72 8.67 -15.47 -9.21
C GLY A 72 8.78 -14.85 -7.82
N ILE A 73 8.46 -15.63 -6.80
CA ILE A 73 8.74 -15.31 -5.40
C ILE A 73 9.42 -16.52 -4.78
N SER A 74 10.59 -16.31 -4.19
CA SER A 74 11.27 -17.31 -3.36
C SER A 74 11.08 -16.99 -1.87
N TYR A 75 11.10 -18.02 -1.04
CA TYR A 75 10.88 -17.89 0.40
C TYR A 75 12.07 -18.48 1.17
N ASN A 76 12.30 -17.98 2.38
CA ASN A 76 13.28 -18.53 3.31
C ASN A 76 12.66 -19.65 4.16
N CYS A 77 13.44 -20.23 5.07
CA CYS A 77 12.99 -21.29 5.97
C CYS A 77 11.90 -20.86 6.98
N LEU A 78 11.67 -19.57 7.13
CA LEU A 78 10.60 -19.02 7.97
C LEU A 78 9.33 -18.72 7.18
N ASN A 79 9.22 -19.15 5.91
CA ASN A 79 8.16 -18.80 4.97
C ASN A 79 8.00 -17.28 4.75
N LEU A 80 9.08 -16.52 4.90
CA LEU A 80 9.12 -15.11 4.57
C LEU A 80 9.67 -14.91 3.16
N PRO A 81 9.11 -13.98 2.35
CA PRO A 81 9.60 -13.71 1.01
C PRO A 81 11.07 -13.31 1.02
N ASN A 82 11.91 -14.02 0.28
CA ASN A 82 13.34 -13.74 0.15
C ASN A 82 13.63 -12.86 -1.06
N THR A 83 13.09 -13.26 -2.22
CA THR A 83 13.27 -12.48 -3.46
C THR A 83 11.97 -12.49 -4.26
N VAL A 84 11.55 -11.33 -4.72
CA VAL A 84 10.46 -11.14 -5.67
C VAL A 84 11.07 -10.72 -6.99
N THR A 85 10.69 -11.40 -8.07
CA THR A 85 11.16 -11.12 -9.44
C THR A 85 9.99 -10.67 -10.30
N PHE A 86 10.17 -9.58 -11.02
CA PHE A 86 9.18 -9.02 -11.93
C PHE A 86 9.48 -9.36 -13.39
N SER A 87 8.48 -9.23 -14.24
CA SER A 87 8.57 -9.57 -15.68
C SER A 87 9.58 -8.70 -16.45
N ASP A 88 9.87 -7.50 -15.97
CA ASP A 88 10.87 -6.59 -16.54
C ASP A 88 12.32 -6.88 -16.07
N GLY A 89 12.50 -7.93 -15.25
CA GLY A 89 13.78 -8.29 -14.65
C GLY A 89 14.11 -7.50 -13.38
N SER A 90 13.26 -6.61 -12.93
CA SER A 90 13.41 -5.94 -11.64
C SER A 90 13.27 -6.95 -10.50
N THR A 91 13.93 -6.68 -9.38
CA THR A 91 13.86 -7.55 -8.20
C THR A 91 13.73 -6.76 -6.91
N ILE A 92 13.05 -7.38 -5.94
CA ILE A 92 13.07 -6.96 -4.55
C ILE A 92 13.64 -8.11 -3.74
N THR A 93 14.70 -7.86 -2.98
CA THR A 93 15.30 -8.85 -2.08
C THR A 93 15.15 -8.38 -0.65
N TYR A 94 14.77 -9.29 0.24
CA TYR A 94 14.60 -9.04 1.66
C TYR A 94 15.63 -9.81 2.48
N ILE A 95 16.15 -9.19 3.51
CA ILE A 95 17.03 -9.80 4.50
C ILE A 95 16.35 -9.71 5.86
N TYR A 96 16.31 -10.85 6.55
CA TYR A 96 15.68 -10.98 7.86
C TYR A 96 16.67 -11.46 8.91
N GLY A 97 16.42 -11.10 10.15
CA GLY A 97 17.01 -11.73 11.32
C GLY A 97 16.48 -13.16 11.52
N ALA A 98 17.09 -13.91 12.39
CA ALA A 98 16.67 -15.27 12.73
C ALA A 98 15.27 -15.32 13.38
N ASP A 99 14.84 -14.22 13.97
CA ASP A 99 13.53 -14.00 14.58
C ASP A 99 12.44 -13.58 13.57
N GLY A 100 12.80 -13.42 12.28
CA GLY A 100 11.90 -12.94 11.23
C GLY A 100 11.80 -11.41 11.13
N THR A 101 12.52 -10.66 11.94
CA THR A 101 12.59 -9.21 11.84
C THR A 101 13.23 -8.80 10.52
N LYS A 102 12.57 -7.94 9.75
CA LYS A 102 13.12 -7.41 8.49
C LYS A 102 14.24 -6.43 8.78
N LEU A 103 15.43 -6.73 8.27
CA LEU A 103 16.64 -5.92 8.47
C LEU A 103 16.96 -5.06 7.25
N ARG A 104 16.71 -5.59 6.04
CA ARG A 104 17.05 -4.88 4.81
C ARG A 104 16.11 -5.24 3.68
N THR A 105 15.84 -4.26 2.83
CA THR A 105 15.21 -4.44 1.52
C THR A 105 16.12 -3.87 0.45
N VAL A 106 16.32 -4.62 -0.63
CA VAL A 106 17.08 -4.16 -1.80
C VAL A 106 16.16 -4.16 -3.01
N HIS A 107 15.92 -3.00 -3.58
CA HIS A 107 15.16 -2.82 -4.82
C HIS A 107 16.15 -2.63 -5.97
N LYS A 108 16.06 -3.46 -7.00
CA LYS A 108 16.84 -3.33 -8.22
C LYS A 108 15.90 -3.12 -9.40
N ILE A 109 15.99 -1.97 -10.06
CA ILE A 109 15.21 -1.60 -11.25
C ILE A 109 16.20 -1.22 -12.34
N GLY A 110 16.34 -2.08 -13.37
CA GLY A 110 17.36 -1.93 -14.39
C GLY A 110 18.77 -1.93 -13.76
N THR A 111 19.48 -0.83 -13.89
CA THR A 111 20.83 -0.63 -13.32
C THR A 111 20.82 0.06 -11.95
N THR A 112 19.68 0.58 -11.53
CA THR A 112 19.55 1.31 -10.26
C THR A 112 19.26 0.34 -9.12
N THR A 113 19.99 0.47 -8.04
CA THR A 113 19.76 -0.30 -6.80
C THR A 113 19.55 0.68 -5.66
N THR A 114 18.42 0.49 -4.96
CA THR A 114 18.09 1.22 -3.74
C THR A 114 18.07 0.24 -2.57
N THR A 115 18.80 0.55 -1.52
CA THR A 115 18.87 -0.27 -0.31
C THR A 115 18.21 0.47 0.84
N THR A 116 17.28 -0.20 1.52
CA THR A 116 16.65 0.32 2.74
C THR A 116 17.04 -0.58 3.92
N ASP A 117 17.66 -0.01 4.94
CA ASP A 117 18.02 -0.70 6.19
C ASP A 117 17.10 -0.27 7.32
N TYR A 118 16.64 -1.25 8.09
CA TYR A 118 15.74 -1.06 9.24
C TYR A 118 16.52 -1.33 10.52
N CYS A 119 16.88 -0.28 11.24
CA CYS A 119 17.67 -0.35 12.48
C CYS A 119 16.81 0.11 13.66
N GLY A 120 15.97 -0.79 14.17
CA GLY A 120 14.98 -0.46 15.18
C GLY A 120 13.95 0.56 14.64
N ASN A 121 13.95 1.75 15.21
CA ASN A 121 13.06 2.84 14.77
C ASN A 121 13.72 3.82 13.78
N VAL A 122 14.95 3.57 13.35
CA VAL A 122 15.62 4.39 12.32
C VAL A 122 15.66 3.64 10.99
N VAL A 123 15.23 4.32 9.95
CA VAL A 123 15.27 3.82 8.57
C VAL A 123 16.37 4.55 7.82
N TYR A 124 17.23 3.77 7.16
CA TYR A 124 18.28 4.27 6.29
C TYR A 124 17.92 3.98 4.83
N GLU A 125 18.29 4.85 3.94
CA GLU A 125 18.20 4.63 2.50
C GLU A 125 19.58 4.88 1.88
N ASN A 126 20.11 3.87 1.20
CA ASN A 126 21.46 3.89 0.62
C ASN A 126 22.56 4.30 1.63
N GLY A 127 22.41 3.86 2.88
CA GLY A 127 23.35 4.16 3.97
C GLY A 127 23.18 5.52 4.63
N VAL A 128 22.21 6.32 4.19
CA VAL A 128 21.89 7.64 4.78
C VAL A 128 20.65 7.52 5.65
N GLN A 129 20.66 8.11 6.82
CA GLN A 129 19.50 8.18 7.73
C GLN A 129 18.38 8.96 7.04
N LYS A 130 17.22 8.33 6.89
CA LYS A 130 16.05 8.91 6.23
C LYS A 130 14.96 9.28 7.21
N LEU A 131 14.54 8.32 8.03
CA LEU A 131 13.41 8.48 8.93
C LEU A 131 13.76 8.00 10.35
N LEU A 132 13.23 8.71 11.33
CA LEU A 132 13.12 8.25 12.71
C LEU A 132 11.62 8.04 12.99
N LEU A 133 11.23 6.78 13.23
CA LEU A 133 9.85 6.40 13.51
C LEU A 133 9.57 6.57 15.01
N THR A 134 8.38 7.07 15.34
CA THR A 134 7.88 7.22 16.70
C THR A 134 6.45 6.72 16.81
N GLU A 135 5.93 6.56 18.01
CA GLU A 135 4.52 6.17 18.20
C GLU A 135 3.55 7.22 17.68
N GLU A 136 3.94 8.50 17.75
CA GLU A 136 3.10 9.63 17.37
C GLU A 136 3.27 10.06 15.91
N GLY A 137 4.27 9.50 15.21
CA GLY A 137 4.55 9.89 13.83
C GLY A 137 5.95 9.52 13.39
N TYR A 138 6.60 10.41 12.68
CA TYR A 138 7.99 10.23 12.24
C TYR A 138 8.70 11.57 12.08
N VAL A 139 10.03 11.52 12.03
CA VAL A 139 10.89 12.65 11.72
C VAL A 139 11.64 12.36 10.43
N THR A 140 11.59 13.26 9.47
CA THR A 140 12.50 13.23 8.31
C THR A 140 13.86 13.76 8.73
N LEU A 141 14.90 12.91 8.65
CA LEU A 141 16.23 13.25 9.17
C LEU A 141 17.05 14.10 8.20
N SER A 142 16.60 14.26 6.96
CA SER A 142 17.24 15.15 5.99
C SER A 142 17.05 16.64 6.31
N ASP A 143 15.93 17.00 6.91
CA ASP A 143 15.54 18.38 7.19
C ASP A 143 15.01 18.59 8.62
N ASN A 144 15.03 17.53 9.43
CA ASN A 144 14.59 17.48 10.81
C ASN A 144 13.13 17.94 11.02
N LYS A 145 12.26 17.63 10.05
CA LYS A 145 10.83 17.94 10.16
C LYS A 145 10.06 16.83 10.85
N TYR A 146 9.12 17.24 11.70
CA TYR A 146 8.24 16.36 12.44
C TYR A 146 6.92 16.20 11.71
N HIS A 147 6.45 14.96 11.63
CA HIS A 147 5.18 14.55 11.05
C HIS A 147 4.40 13.74 12.08
N TYR A 148 3.12 14.06 12.27
CA TYR A 148 2.29 13.47 13.32
C TYR A 148 1.13 12.70 12.69
N TYR A 149 0.80 11.56 13.28
CA TYR A 149 -0.32 10.72 12.90
C TYR A 149 -1.56 11.07 13.72
N LEU A 150 -2.65 11.41 13.05
CA LEU A 150 -3.97 11.41 13.65
C LEU A 150 -4.61 10.05 13.37
N LYS A 151 -4.80 9.27 14.42
CA LYS A 151 -5.30 7.90 14.36
C LYS A 151 -6.79 7.86 14.70
N ASP A 152 -7.51 6.91 14.13
CA ASP A 152 -8.86 6.58 14.57
C ASP A 152 -8.83 5.65 15.81
N HIS A 153 -10.02 5.28 16.30
CA HIS A 153 -10.17 4.42 17.48
C HIS A 153 -9.59 3.00 17.31
N GLN A 154 -9.27 2.59 16.09
CA GLN A 154 -8.65 1.30 15.77
C GLN A 154 -7.13 1.43 15.53
N GLY A 155 -6.58 2.64 15.65
CA GLY A 155 -5.16 2.91 15.41
C GLY A 155 -4.79 3.14 13.95
N ASN A 156 -5.76 3.23 13.02
CA ASN A 156 -5.45 3.52 11.62
C ASN A 156 -5.02 4.98 11.46
N HIS A 157 -3.98 5.23 10.70
CA HIS A 157 -3.47 6.57 10.39
C HIS A 157 -4.40 7.26 9.40
N ARG A 158 -5.32 8.09 9.91
CA ARG A 158 -6.33 8.78 9.10
C ARG A 158 -5.81 10.05 8.47
N VAL A 159 -4.96 10.77 9.18
CA VAL A 159 -4.38 12.03 8.70
C VAL A 159 -2.91 12.08 9.14
N VAL A 160 -2.06 12.62 8.29
CA VAL A 160 -0.70 13.02 8.65
C VAL A 160 -0.61 14.54 8.56
N ILE A 161 -0.11 15.15 9.60
CA ILE A 161 0.13 16.59 9.66
C ILE A 161 1.61 16.86 9.92
N ASN A 162 2.12 17.95 9.38
CA ASN A 162 3.48 18.40 9.69
C ASN A 162 3.52 19.22 10.98
N GLN A 163 4.70 19.61 11.41
CA GLN A 163 4.94 20.42 12.62
C GLN A 163 4.26 21.79 12.61
N SER A 164 3.82 22.28 11.46
CA SER A 164 3.06 23.54 11.32
C SER A 164 1.54 23.32 11.36
N GLY A 165 1.08 22.08 11.54
CA GLY A 165 -0.33 21.72 11.53
C GLY A 165 -0.94 21.59 10.13
N THR A 166 -0.13 21.65 9.07
CA THR A 166 -0.62 21.45 7.68
C THR A 166 -0.86 19.96 7.42
N VAL A 167 -2.02 19.65 6.85
CA VAL A 167 -2.34 18.29 6.42
C VAL A 167 -1.51 17.93 5.20
N GLU A 168 -0.75 16.84 5.30
CA GLU A 168 0.08 16.30 4.23
C GLU A 168 -0.52 15.08 3.58
N GLU A 169 -1.28 14.30 4.37
CA GLU A 169 -1.90 13.08 3.90
C GLU A 169 -3.23 12.83 4.60
N THR A 170 -4.22 12.36 3.86
CA THR A 170 -5.50 11.90 4.41
C THR A 170 -5.80 10.53 3.83
N ASN A 171 -6.10 9.54 4.68
CA ASN A 171 -6.33 8.17 4.28
C ASN A 171 -7.72 7.68 4.64
N HIS A 172 -8.35 6.99 3.68
CA HIS A 172 -9.58 6.25 3.86
C HIS A 172 -9.33 4.78 3.54
N TYR A 173 -9.79 3.89 4.40
CA TYR A 173 -9.47 2.47 4.31
C TYR A 173 -10.70 1.63 4.03
N TYR A 174 -10.55 0.58 3.23
CA TYR A 174 -11.47 -0.54 3.19
C TYR A 174 -11.45 -1.30 4.52
N PRO A 175 -12.49 -2.10 4.82
CA PRO A 175 -12.55 -2.84 6.08
C PRO A 175 -11.35 -3.74 6.38
N PHE A 176 -10.61 -4.16 5.36
CA PHE A 176 -9.41 -5.01 5.47
C PHE A 176 -8.09 -4.23 5.36
N GLY A 177 -8.13 -2.89 5.51
CA GLY A 177 -6.94 -2.04 5.59
C GLY A 177 -6.38 -1.54 4.26
N GLY A 178 -6.90 -1.98 3.12
CA GLY A 178 -6.54 -1.39 1.84
C GLY A 178 -7.00 0.07 1.76
N VAL A 179 -6.13 0.97 1.33
CA VAL A 179 -6.48 2.39 1.15
C VAL A 179 -7.34 2.53 -0.10
N PHE A 180 -8.53 3.12 -0.02
CA PHE A 180 -9.37 3.35 -1.19
C PHE A 180 -9.39 4.81 -1.65
N ALA A 181 -9.03 5.74 -0.79
CA ALA A 181 -8.84 7.14 -1.15
C ALA A 181 -7.71 7.70 -0.30
N SER A 182 -6.80 8.40 -0.94
CA SER A 182 -5.68 9.05 -0.29
C SER A 182 -5.37 10.34 -1.04
N THR A 183 -5.14 11.40 -0.29
CA THR A 183 -4.42 12.57 -0.78
C THR A 183 -3.02 12.42 -0.19
N SER A 184 -2.12 11.75 -0.87
CA SER A 184 -0.80 11.52 -0.34
C SER A 184 0.24 12.39 -1.02
N ASN A 185 1.22 12.78 -0.24
CA ASN A 185 2.51 13.13 -0.75
C ASN A 185 3.19 11.86 -1.30
N THR A 186 3.63 11.87 -2.54
CA THR A 186 4.10 10.71 -3.32
C THR A 186 5.47 10.18 -2.91
N ASP A 187 6.05 10.66 -1.83
CA ASP A 187 7.44 10.38 -1.42
C ASP A 187 7.59 9.29 -0.34
N ARG A 188 6.72 8.25 -0.40
CA ARG A 188 6.83 7.10 0.52
C ARG A 188 7.04 5.80 -0.21
#